data_20cd4033f28e6442e6980dc927e36082
#
_entry.id   20cd4033f28e6442e6980dc927e36082
#
_cell.length_a   1.000
_cell.length_b   1.000
_cell.length_c   1.000
_cell.angle_alpha   90.00
_cell.angle_beta   90.00
_cell.angle_gamma   90.00
#
_symmetry.space_group_name_H-M   'P 1'
#
loop_
_entity.id
_entity.type
_entity.pdbx_description
1 polymer ?
#
loop_
_entity_poly.entity_id
_entity_poly.type
_entity_poly.pdbx_seq_one_letter_code
_entity_poly.pdbx_strand_id
1 'polypeptide(L)'
;GFFSKWAELASDDGAVDTLTLMKEGPMAKGGYERYQRLKENTDIVIVGVCDGGTAASQGAIDAAALANLGVATVLLCTDAFVGLAKLSLPEKFDGVRVLVIPHPLSSLTSTQAIDLAKRTFSDLKLLLSYGPKASVDHIQDKVSSAQDLLKLAQHLTEVNEVDFDYQSSDLMHELGLSDGLPVFLPTKERVNKILDFWPTPPLHDSTLIVPPRNGLATPAVIAANAVMTGMPPNIAPYAAAVTHALCDPNFQVFNLQTTTNPVTPVIVVGGPSTEKNGFNNKSGALGGGNVNNASLGRTLKLCMRNIGGASAESGVDPATIGQPGKYTFCFAELEGVVHWPPLRSQTKDALGANHDAVTLIGVTGTANMIIKATSAQELIEMIAK
;
A
#
# COMPACT_ATOMS: atom_id res chain seq x y z
N GLY A 1 -20.57 24.67 -3.49
CA GLY A 1 -19.40 24.18 -2.79
C GLY A 1 -18.09 24.67 -3.41
N PHE A 2 -16.95 24.14 -2.99
CA PHE A 2 -15.61 24.55 -3.43
C PHE A 2 -15.46 24.62 -4.97
N PHE A 3 -15.72 23.53 -5.64
CA PHE A 3 -15.61 23.46 -7.11
C PHE A 3 -16.62 24.34 -7.84
N SER A 4 -17.83 24.47 -7.31
CA SER A 4 -18.85 25.35 -7.90
C SER A 4 -18.42 26.82 -7.82
N LYS A 5 -17.70 27.21 -6.74
CA LYS A 5 -17.16 28.56 -6.62
C LYS A 5 -15.98 28.80 -7.54
N TRP A 6 -15.14 27.81 -7.76
CA TRP A 6 -14.09 27.89 -8.79
C TRP A 6 -14.66 28.08 -10.20
N ALA A 7 -15.73 27.36 -10.52
CA ALA A 7 -16.45 27.51 -11.76
C ALA A 7 -16.93 28.95 -11.99
N GLU A 8 -17.58 29.53 -10.96
CA GLU A 8 -18.05 30.91 -10.97
C GLU A 8 -16.90 31.89 -11.17
N LEU A 9 -15.82 31.77 -10.39
CA LEU A 9 -14.65 32.64 -10.46
C LEU A 9 -13.94 32.55 -11.83
N ALA A 10 -13.85 31.37 -12.41
CA ALA A 10 -13.27 31.18 -13.73
C ALA A 10 -14.11 31.82 -14.84
N SER A 11 -15.42 31.76 -14.72
CA SER A 11 -16.36 32.41 -15.64
C SER A 11 -16.31 33.93 -15.53
N ASP A 12 -16.28 34.48 -14.30
CA ASP A 12 -16.23 35.91 -14.03
C ASP A 12 -14.91 36.56 -14.50
N ASP A 13 -13.81 35.81 -14.48
CA ASP A 13 -12.48 36.28 -14.90
C ASP A 13 -12.32 36.31 -16.43
N GLY A 14 -13.30 35.84 -17.19
CA GLY A 14 -13.26 35.74 -18.65
C GLY A 14 -12.20 34.80 -19.20
N ALA A 15 -11.61 33.99 -18.32
CA ALA A 15 -10.55 33.03 -18.63
C ALA A 15 -11.08 31.69 -19.17
N VAL A 16 -12.40 31.47 -19.09
CA VAL A 16 -13.04 30.19 -19.45
C VAL A 16 -14.38 30.46 -20.10
N ASP A 17 -14.54 30.08 -21.35
CA ASP A 17 -15.80 30.17 -22.08
C ASP A 17 -16.80 29.07 -21.62
N THR A 18 -16.29 27.94 -21.21
CA THR A 18 -17.11 26.82 -20.77
C THR A 18 -16.40 25.99 -19.70
N LEU A 19 -17.05 25.77 -18.55
CA LEU A 19 -16.58 24.86 -17.53
C LEU A 19 -17.56 23.72 -17.34
N THR A 20 -17.10 22.49 -17.54
CA THR A 20 -17.88 21.28 -17.28
C THR A 20 -17.39 20.61 -16.01
N LEU A 21 -18.25 20.56 -14.99
CA LEU A 21 -18.00 19.78 -13.77
C LEU A 21 -18.46 18.33 -14.00
N MET A 22 -17.52 17.41 -14.01
CA MET A 22 -17.83 15.98 -14.11
C MET A 22 -17.58 15.31 -12.77
N LYS A 23 -18.59 14.64 -12.23
CA LYS A 23 -18.48 13.78 -11.07
C LYS A 23 -18.55 12.35 -11.54
N GLU A 24 -17.40 11.75 -11.78
CA GLU A 24 -17.33 10.37 -12.22
C GLU A 24 -16.37 9.55 -11.35
N GLY A 25 -16.70 8.28 -11.20
CA GLY A 25 -15.85 7.31 -10.52
C GLY A 25 -14.59 6.94 -11.33
N PRO A 26 -13.76 6.04 -10.79
CA PRO A 26 -12.50 5.65 -11.42
C PRO A 26 -12.69 5.12 -12.84
N MET A 27 -11.77 5.46 -13.71
CA MET A 27 -11.83 5.29 -15.17
C MET A 27 -11.61 3.85 -15.67
N ALA A 28 -11.89 2.83 -14.86
CA ALA A 28 -11.63 1.43 -15.15
C ALA A 28 -12.38 0.84 -16.36
N LYS A 29 -13.41 1.51 -16.88
CA LYS A 29 -14.14 1.06 -18.09
C LYS A 29 -14.28 2.22 -19.09
N GLY A 30 -13.58 2.16 -20.21
CA GLY A 30 -13.67 3.15 -21.30
C GLY A 30 -12.74 4.36 -21.15
N GLY A 31 -11.71 4.29 -20.29
CA GLY A 31 -10.85 5.41 -19.93
C GLY A 31 -10.15 6.10 -21.09
N TYR A 32 -9.63 5.34 -22.06
CA TYR A 32 -8.88 5.93 -23.17
C TYR A 32 -9.75 6.79 -24.10
N GLU A 33 -10.93 6.33 -24.46
CA GLU A 33 -11.87 7.11 -25.30
C GLU A 33 -12.33 8.41 -24.63
N ARG A 34 -12.43 8.39 -23.31
CA ARG A 34 -12.79 9.55 -22.53
C ARG A 34 -11.67 10.58 -22.50
N TYR A 35 -10.42 10.16 -22.33
CA TYR A 35 -9.28 11.06 -22.42
C TYR A 35 -9.17 11.70 -23.81
N GLN A 36 -9.44 10.95 -24.87
CA GLN A 36 -9.47 11.50 -26.23
C GLN A 36 -10.56 12.56 -26.39
N ARG A 37 -11.76 12.34 -25.89
CA ARG A 37 -12.85 13.34 -25.90
C ARG A 37 -12.49 14.60 -25.12
N LEU A 38 -11.81 14.48 -23.97
CA LEU A 38 -11.33 15.62 -23.22
C LEU A 38 -10.26 16.40 -23.99
N LYS A 39 -9.34 15.70 -24.64
CA LYS A 39 -8.31 16.32 -25.49
C LYS A 39 -8.91 17.14 -26.62
N GLU A 40 -9.97 16.65 -27.25
CA GLU A 40 -10.59 17.30 -28.41
C GLU A 40 -11.42 18.54 -28.05
N ASN A 41 -11.90 18.61 -26.79
CA ASN A 41 -12.89 19.62 -26.39
C ASN A 41 -12.44 20.48 -25.21
N THR A 42 -11.18 20.41 -24.77
CA THR A 42 -10.75 21.06 -23.54
C THR A 42 -9.30 21.51 -23.62
N ASP A 43 -9.04 22.77 -23.28
CA ASP A 43 -7.68 23.33 -23.25
C ASP A 43 -6.95 22.98 -21.95
N ILE A 44 -7.68 22.94 -20.82
CA ILE A 44 -7.14 22.66 -19.49
C ILE A 44 -8.06 21.70 -18.75
N VAL A 45 -7.49 20.67 -18.15
CA VAL A 45 -8.22 19.77 -17.25
C VAL A 45 -7.70 19.92 -15.81
N ILE A 46 -8.61 20.12 -14.87
CA ILE A 46 -8.31 20.10 -13.44
C ILE A 46 -8.87 18.80 -12.87
N VAL A 47 -7.98 17.90 -12.47
CA VAL A 47 -8.34 16.67 -11.79
C VAL A 47 -8.39 16.95 -10.30
N GLY A 48 -9.60 17.06 -9.76
CA GLY A 48 -9.84 17.33 -8.34
C GLY A 48 -9.92 16.03 -7.54
N VAL A 49 -9.00 15.82 -6.61
CA VAL A 49 -8.99 14.70 -5.70
C VAL A 49 -8.97 15.21 -4.26
N CYS A 50 -10.01 14.87 -3.53
CA CYS A 50 -10.22 15.32 -2.15
C CYS A 50 -10.03 14.12 -1.21
N ASP A 51 -10.15 14.24 0.00
CA ASP A 51 -10.29 13.40 1.19
C ASP A 51 -10.20 11.84 1.03
N GLY A 52 -9.42 11.34 0.06
CA GLY A 52 -9.27 9.89 -0.14
C GLY A 52 -7.99 9.50 -0.86
N GLY A 53 -7.18 8.64 -0.23
CA GLY A 53 -5.90 8.20 -0.77
C GLY A 53 -6.01 7.48 -2.12
N THR A 54 -6.96 6.55 -2.26
CA THR A 54 -7.21 5.85 -3.53
C THR A 54 -7.62 6.83 -4.63
N ALA A 55 -8.44 7.83 -4.31
CA ALA A 55 -8.83 8.88 -5.25
C ALA A 55 -7.63 9.74 -5.66
N ALA A 56 -6.74 10.08 -4.72
CA ALA A 56 -5.53 10.84 -4.98
C ALA A 56 -4.58 10.09 -5.93
N SER A 57 -4.36 8.81 -5.70
CA SER A 57 -3.53 7.97 -6.57
C SER A 57 -4.13 7.82 -7.96
N GLN A 58 -5.43 7.51 -8.05
CA GLN A 58 -6.10 7.37 -9.34
C GLN A 58 -6.14 8.70 -10.10
N GLY A 59 -6.43 9.80 -9.40
CA GLY A 59 -6.41 11.14 -10.00
C GLY A 59 -5.04 11.54 -10.53
N ALA A 60 -3.96 11.14 -9.86
CA ALA A 60 -2.61 11.36 -10.36
C ALA A 60 -2.33 10.57 -11.65
N ILE A 61 -2.76 9.31 -11.72
CA ILE A 61 -2.66 8.47 -12.92
C ILE A 61 -3.48 9.08 -14.06
N ASP A 62 -4.70 9.52 -13.78
CA ASP A 62 -5.58 10.14 -14.77
C ASP A 62 -5.00 11.48 -15.29
N ALA A 63 -4.44 12.29 -14.39
CA ALA A 63 -3.76 13.54 -14.74
C ALA A 63 -2.53 13.29 -15.62
N ALA A 64 -1.75 12.26 -15.30
CA ALA A 64 -0.60 11.86 -16.11
C ALA A 64 -1.02 11.39 -17.51
N ALA A 65 -2.08 10.59 -17.61
CA ALA A 65 -2.60 10.10 -18.88
C ALA A 65 -3.07 11.27 -19.80
N LEU A 66 -3.78 12.25 -19.23
CA LEU A 66 -4.23 13.43 -19.97
C LEU A 66 -3.06 14.30 -20.43
N ALA A 67 -2.09 14.52 -19.57
CA ALA A 67 -0.93 15.34 -19.93
C ALA A 67 -0.05 14.64 -20.99
N ASN A 68 0.06 13.30 -20.99
CA ASN A 68 0.71 12.53 -22.06
C ASN A 68 -0.01 12.66 -23.41
N LEU A 69 -1.29 12.96 -23.40
CA LEU A 69 -2.05 13.28 -24.61
C LEU A 69 -1.87 14.75 -25.06
N GLY A 70 -1.12 15.55 -24.32
CA GLY A 70 -0.85 16.95 -24.61
C GLY A 70 -1.88 17.94 -24.04
N VAL A 71 -2.74 17.51 -23.14
CA VAL A 71 -3.72 18.37 -22.46
C VAL A 71 -3.04 19.05 -21.28
N ALA A 72 -3.17 20.37 -21.13
CA ALA A 72 -2.67 21.08 -19.96
C ALA A 72 -3.45 20.59 -18.72
N THR A 73 -2.74 19.97 -17.78
CA THR A 73 -3.39 19.31 -16.65
C THR A 73 -2.90 19.82 -15.30
N VAL A 74 -3.83 20.08 -14.41
CA VAL A 74 -3.58 20.41 -13.00
C VAL A 74 -4.21 19.33 -12.12
N LEU A 75 -3.41 18.76 -11.25
CA LEU A 75 -3.89 17.88 -10.18
C LEU A 75 -4.12 18.72 -8.92
N LEU A 76 -5.35 18.83 -8.49
CA LEU A 76 -5.72 19.44 -7.21
C LEU A 76 -5.77 18.33 -6.14
N CYS A 77 -4.90 18.42 -5.16
CA CYS A 77 -4.76 17.43 -4.11
C CYS A 77 -4.68 18.07 -2.73
N THR A 78 -5.20 17.41 -1.70
CA THR A 78 -5.01 17.89 -0.32
C THR A 78 -3.60 17.55 0.19
N ASP A 79 -3.11 18.35 1.13
CA ASP A 79 -1.77 18.22 1.72
C ASP A 79 -1.53 16.82 2.34
N ALA A 80 -2.56 16.22 2.93
CA ALA A 80 -2.51 14.86 3.47
C ALA A 80 -2.21 13.78 2.40
N PHE A 81 -2.57 14.01 1.14
CA PHE A 81 -2.45 13.02 0.07
C PHE A 81 -1.49 13.41 -1.06
N VAL A 82 -0.85 14.57 -0.97
CA VAL A 82 0.07 15.04 -2.03
C VAL A 82 1.28 14.12 -2.22
N GLY A 83 1.80 13.55 -1.13
CA GLY A 83 2.88 12.58 -1.18
C GLY A 83 2.50 11.34 -1.99
N LEU A 84 1.32 10.79 -1.71
CA LEU A 84 0.76 9.65 -2.43
C LEU A 84 0.48 9.96 -3.91
N ALA A 85 -0.10 11.12 -4.19
CA ALA A 85 -0.36 11.55 -5.56
C ALA A 85 0.93 11.68 -6.37
N LYS A 86 1.98 12.31 -5.81
CA LYS A 86 3.29 12.43 -6.46
C LYS A 86 3.94 11.07 -6.74
N LEU A 87 3.84 10.12 -5.80
CA LEU A 87 4.36 8.76 -5.98
C LEU A 87 3.63 7.95 -7.06
N SER A 88 2.38 8.29 -7.32
CA SER A 88 1.57 7.65 -8.37
C SER A 88 1.81 8.25 -9.76
N LEU A 89 2.55 9.36 -9.85
CA LEU A 89 3.01 9.91 -11.12
C LEU A 89 4.24 9.13 -11.62
N PRO A 90 4.38 8.88 -12.94
CA PRO A 90 5.58 8.25 -13.50
C PRO A 90 6.86 9.06 -13.21
N GLU A 91 7.99 8.39 -12.91
CA GLU A 91 9.28 9.02 -12.51
C GLU A 91 9.82 10.12 -13.43
N LYS A 92 9.41 10.16 -14.69
CA LYS A 92 9.87 11.15 -15.69
C LYS A 92 8.77 12.10 -16.14
N PHE A 93 7.77 12.32 -15.28
CA PHE A 93 6.59 13.04 -15.71
C PHE A 93 6.63 14.52 -15.33
N ASP A 94 7.03 15.38 -16.28
CA ASP A 94 7.11 16.85 -16.10
C ASP A 94 5.81 17.59 -16.52
N GLY A 95 4.74 16.88 -16.87
CA GLY A 95 3.56 17.45 -17.52
C GLY A 95 2.38 17.80 -16.62
N VAL A 96 2.35 17.31 -15.37
CA VAL A 96 1.25 17.59 -14.42
C VAL A 96 1.66 18.64 -13.41
N ARG A 97 0.90 19.71 -13.33
CA ARG A 97 1.03 20.70 -12.26
C ARG A 97 0.22 20.24 -11.05
N VAL A 98 0.77 20.35 -9.85
CA VAL A 98 0.07 19.94 -8.62
C VAL A 98 -0.25 21.18 -7.78
N LEU A 99 -1.53 21.40 -7.52
CA LEU A 99 -2.02 22.43 -6.61
C LEU A 99 -2.45 21.77 -5.29
N VAL A 100 -1.78 22.15 -4.22
CA VAL A 100 -2.02 21.58 -2.89
C VAL A 100 -2.95 22.47 -2.10
N ILE A 101 -3.95 21.88 -1.48
CA ILE A 101 -4.94 22.56 -0.64
C ILE A 101 -5.03 21.87 0.74
N PRO A 102 -5.47 22.59 1.79
CA PRO A 102 -5.61 22.00 3.12
C PRO A 102 -6.58 20.81 3.19
N HIS A 103 -6.24 19.81 4.01
CA HIS A 103 -7.09 18.68 4.34
C HIS A 103 -7.81 18.90 5.68
N PRO A 104 -9.02 18.35 5.89
CA PRO A 104 -9.94 17.75 4.92
C PRO A 104 -10.92 18.76 4.32
N LEU A 105 -11.25 18.60 3.05
CA LEU A 105 -12.27 19.44 2.40
C LEU A 105 -13.69 19.11 2.84
N SER A 106 -13.97 17.85 3.13
CA SER A 106 -15.32 17.37 3.50
C SER A 106 -15.82 17.94 4.83
N SER A 107 -14.93 18.38 5.72
CA SER A 107 -15.28 18.97 7.01
C SER A 107 -15.52 20.48 6.96
N LEU A 108 -15.23 21.13 5.83
CA LEU A 108 -15.41 22.57 5.69
C LEU A 108 -16.88 22.94 5.59
N THR A 109 -17.26 24.02 6.30
CA THR A 109 -18.54 24.70 6.08
C THR A 109 -18.58 25.31 4.68
N SER A 110 -19.77 25.60 4.16
CA SER A 110 -19.91 26.23 2.84
C SER A 110 -19.14 27.55 2.73
N THR A 111 -19.10 28.35 3.78
CA THR A 111 -18.36 29.60 3.80
C THR A 111 -16.86 29.39 3.74
N GLN A 112 -16.34 28.47 4.56
CA GLN A 112 -14.92 28.11 4.56
C GLN A 112 -14.47 27.54 3.22
N ALA A 113 -15.30 26.68 2.59
CA ALA A 113 -15.02 26.13 1.28
C ALA A 113 -14.97 27.21 0.17
N ILE A 114 -15.86 28.22 0.24
CA ILE A 114 -15.86 29.36 -0.69
C ILE A 114 -14.62 30.24 -0.49
N ASP A 115 -14.25 30.52 0.74
CA ASP A 115 -13.07 31.35 1.04
C ASP A 115 -11.76 30.62 0.65
N LEU A 116 -11.70 29.31 0.84
CA LEU A 116 -10.59 28.50 0.34
C LEU A 116 -10.53 28.53 -1.18
N ALA A 117 -11.67 28.35 -1.86
CA ALA A 117 -11.74 28.41 -3.31
C ALA A 117 -11.24 29.74 -3.88
N LYS A 118 -11.62 30.88 -3.27
CA LYS A 118 -11.14 32.20 -3.68
C LYS A 118 -9.62 32.34 -3.57
N ARG A 119 -9.04 31.90 -2.46
CA ARG A 119 -7.59 31.96 -2.22
C ARG A 119 -6.83 31.08 -3.22
N THR A 120 -7.22 29.84 -3.33
CA THR A 120 -6.54 28.86 -4.22
C THR A 120 -6.78 29.11 -5.69
N PHE A 121 -7.80 29.88 -6.08
CA PHE A 121 -8.01 30.30 -7.47
C PHE A 121 -6.88 31.21 -7.98
N SER A 122 -6.38 32.09 -7.14
CA SER A 122 -5.21 32.93 -7.47
C SER A 122 -3.96 32.08 -7.66
N ASP A 123 -3.77 31.08 -6.81
CA ASP A 123 -2.64 30.14 -6.93
C ASP A 123 -2.74 29.29 -8.20
N LEU A 124 -3.96 28.87 -8.56
CA LEU A 124 -4.21 28.15 -9.83
C LEU A 124 -3.82 29.02 -11.03
N LYS A 125 -4.23 30.29 -11.08
CA LYS A 125 -3.86 31.21 -12.18
C LYS A 125 -2.35 31.39 -12.28
N LEU A 126 -1.70 31.57 -11.14
CA LEU A 126 -0.25 31.67 -11.08
C LEU A 126 0.42 30.38 -11.59
N LEU A 127 -0.06 29.21 -11.15
CA LEU A 127 0.44 27.91 -11.57
C LEU A 127 0.27 27.68 -13.08
N LEU A 128 -0.81 28.15 -13.67
CA LEU A 128 -1.07 28.07 -15.11
C LEU A 128 -0.21 29.04 -15.94
N SER A 129 0.21 30.17 -15.36
CA SER A 129 1.09 31.14 -16.04
C SER A 129 2.54 30.68 -16.16
N TYR A 130 2.98 29.74 -15.28
CA TYR A 130 4.30 29.13 -15.39
C TYR A 130 4.24 27.91 -16.32
N GLY A 131 5.30 27.69 -17.10
CA GLY A 131 5.42 26.49 -17.96
C GLY A 131 5.34 25.18 -17.14
N PRO A 132 5.26 24.02 -17.78
CA PRO A 132 4.98 22.71 -17.14
C PRO A 132 5.99 22.26 -16.06
N LYS A 133 7.08 22.99 -15.84
CA LYS A 133 8.12 22.66 -14.85
C LYS A 133 7.95 23.28 -13.46
N ALA A 134 6.88 23.99 -13.19
CA ALA A 134 6.63 24.52 -11.85
C ALA A 134 6.06 23.44 -10.92
N SER A 135 6.90 22.52 -10.45
CA SER A 135 6.62 21.72 -9.26
C SER A 135 7.11 22.49 -8.03
N VAL A 136 6.27 22.61 -7.03
CA VAL A 136 6.71 23.11 -5.74
C VAL A 136 7.46 21.98 -5.05
N ASP A 137 8.78 22.00 -5.21
CA ASP A 137 9.69 21.08 -4.53
C ASP A 137 9.81 21.48 -3.06
N HIS A 138 9.12 20.77 -2.19
CA HIS A 138 9.49 20.66 -0.78
C HIS A 138 8.93 19.38 -0.15
N ILE A 139 9.32 18.23 -0.67
CA ILE A 139 9.40 17.02 0.14
C ILE A 139 10.78 16.44 -0.17
N GLN A 140 11.69 16.56 0.81
CA GLN A 140 12.96 15.84 0.75
C GLN A 140 12.64 14.35 0.66
N ASP A 141 13.07 13.74 -0.44
CA ASP A 141 13.06 12.29 -0.63
C ASP A 141 13.94 11.62 0.42
N LYS A 142 13.37 11.33 1.60
CA LYS A 142 13.89 10.29 2.46
C LYS A 142 13.37 8.95 1.93
N VAL A 143 13.82 8.54 0.79
CA VAL A 143 13.52 7.23 0.25
C VAL A 143 14.79 6.43 0.20
N SER A 144 14.97 5.60 1.20
CA SER A 144 15.91 4.50 1.08
C SER A 144 15.30 3.45 0.15
N SER A 145 15.94 3.22 -0.99
CA SER A 145 15.59 2.14 -1.89
C SER A 145 15.93 0.79 -1.24
N ALA A 146 15.32 -0.30 -1.72
CA ALA A 146 15.71 -1.64 -1.31
C ALA A 146 17.22 -1.91 -1.54
N GLN A 147 17.84 -1.21 -2.48
CA GLN A 147 19.29 -1.23 -2.70
C GLN A 147 20.08 -0.56 -1.56
N ASP A 148 19.49 0.42 -0.88
CA ASP A 148 20.13 1.09 0.25
C ASP A 148 20.13 0.20 1.50
N LEU A 149 19.12 -0.67 1.69
CA LEU A 149 19.13 -1.72 2.71
C LEU A 149 20.31 -2.67 2.53
N LEU A 150 20.57 -3.13 1.31
CA LEU A 150 21.69 -4.02 1.01
C LEU A 150 23.05 -3.31 1.16
N LYS A 151 23.15 -2.03 0.79
CA LYS A 151 24.37 -1.22 1.00
C LYS A 151 24.64 -0.97 2.48
N LEU A 152 23.57 -0.66 3.26
CA LEU A 152 23.68 -0.46 4.69
C LEU A 152 24.13 -1.75 5.40
N ALA A 153 23.57 -2.89 5.02
CA ALA A 153 23.98 -4.19 5.53
C ALA A 153 25.46 -4.52 5.22
N GLN A 154 26.01 -3.96 4.15
CA GLN A 154 27.43 -4.11 3.80
C GLN A 154 28.37 -3.20 4.63
N HIS A 155 27.90 -2.05 5.12
CA HIS A 155 28.72 -1.09 5.86
C HIS A 155 28.82 -1.36 7.37
N LEU A 156 27.91 -2.15 7.94
CA LEU A 156 27.80 -2.36 9.39
C LEU A 156 28.48 -3.63 9.90
N THR A 157 29.37 -4.26 9.15
CA THR A 157 30.03 -5.52 9.49
C THR A 157 31.15 -5.42 10.54
N GLU A 158 31.40 -4.26 11.15
CA GLU A 158 32.57 -4.03 12.02
C GLU A 158 32.29 -3.76 13.50
N VAL A 159 31.06 -3.99 14.01
CA VAL A 159 30.66 -3.65 15.38
C VAL A 159 30.42 -4.89 16.26
N ASN A 160 30.76 -4.82 17.58
CA ASN A 160 30.61 -5.90 18.57
C ASN A 160 29.15 -6.35 18.79
N GLU A 161 28.89 -7.66 18.92
CA GLU A 161 27.57 -8.31 18.82
C GLU A 161 26.50 -7.90 19.83
N VAL A 162 26.81 -7.43 21.02
CA VAL A 162 25.79 -7.22 22.08
C VAL A 162 25.16 -5.82 22.06
N ASP A 163 25.96 -4.78 21.79
CA ASP A 163 25.42 -3.42 21.60
C ASP A 163 24.86 -3.21 20.18
N PHE A 164 25.18 -4.12 19.29
CA PHE A 164 24.90 -4.07 17.87
C PHE A 164 23.40 -4.08 17.54
N ASP A 165 22.61 -4.93 18.21
CA ASP A 165 21.21 -5.10 17.86
C ASP A 165 20.34 -3.90 18.32
N TYR A 166 20.64 -3.25 19.45
CA TYR A 166 19.94 -2.05 19.90
C TYR A 166 20.27 -0.84 19.02
N GLN A 167 21.58 -0.57 18.82
CA GLN A 167 22.04 0.54 17.99
C GLN A 167 21.59 0.37 16.53
N SER A 168 21.55 -0.87 16.05
CA SER A 168 21.05 -1.20 14.71
C SER A 168 19.55 -0.95 14.57
N SER A 169 18.78 -1.29 15.60
CA SER A 169 17.34 -1.04 15.61
C SER A 169 17.04 0.45 15.59
N ASP A 170 17.75 1.25 16.36
CA ASP A 170 17.62 2.72 16.39
C ASP A 170 17.98 3.31 15.02
N LEU A 171 19.10 2.88 14.43
CA LEU A 171 19.51 3.31 13.10
C LEU A 171 18.46 2.95 12.03
N MET A 172 17.91 1.73 12.05
CA MET A 172 16.88 1.32 11.10
C MET A 172 15.59 2.13 11.28
N HIS A 173 15.28 2.55 12.51
CA HIS A 173 14.18 3.45 12.80
C HIS A 173 14.44 4.86 12.24
N GLU A 174 15.62 5.44 12.49
CA GLU A 174 16.02 6.75 11.95
C GLU A 174 15.98 6.79 10.41
N LEU A 175 16.34 5.68 9.76
CA LEU A 175 16.30 5.53 8.31
C LEU A 175 14.86 5.30 7.76
N GLY A 176 13.86 5.20 8.63
CA GLY A 176 12.47 4.94 8.25
C GLY A 176 12.20 3.51 7.76
N LEU A 177 13.08 2.56 8.06
CA LEU A 177 12.99 1.15 7.63
C LEU A 177 12.30 0.25 8.65
N SER A 178 12.22 0.68 9.91
CA SER A 178 11.47 -0.01 10.97
C SER A 178 10.00 0.39 10.98
N ASP A 179 9.17 -0.51 11.46
CA ASP A 179 7.75 -0.29 11.76
C ASP A 179 7.50 0.30 13.16
N GLY A 180 8.57 0.76 13.84
CA GLY A 180 8.54 1.25 15.22
C GLY A 180 8.79 0.18 16.27
N LEU A 181 8.81 -1.09 15.90
CA LEU A 181 9.22 -2.20 16.78
C LEU A 181 10.71 -2.52 16.56
N PRO A 182 11.41 -3.09 17.56
CA PRO A 182 12.79 -3.53 17.40
C PRO A 182 12.98 -4.44 16.19
N VAL A 183 14.07 -4.25 15.46
CA VAL A 183 14.43 -5.04 14.27
C VAL A 183 15.87 -5.53 14.37
N PHE A 184 16.13 -6.70 13.80
CA PHE A 184 17.49 -7.21 13.66
C PHE A 184 18.15 -6.63 12.41
N LEU A 185 19.43 -6.32 12.48
CA LEU A 185 20.17 -5.85 11.31
C LEU A 185 20.29 -6.98 10.26
N PRO A 186 19.90 -6.73 9.00
CA PRO A 186 19.99 -7.71 7.93
C PRO A 186 21.43 -7.79 7.37
N THR A 187 22.36 -8.32 8.19
CA THR A 187 23.74 -8.58 7.73
C THR A 187 23.74 -9.62 6.60
N LYS A 188 24.80 -9.59 5.78
CA LYS A 188 24.96 -10.54 4.67
C LYS A 188 24.85 -12.00 5.14
N GLU A 189 25.45 -12.31 6.28
CA GLU A 189 25.39 -13.64 6.86
C GLU A 189 23.97 -14.05 7.25
N ARG A 190 23.23 -13.16 7.95
CA ARG A 190 21.84 -13.42 8.35
C ARG A 190 20.93 -13.57 7.13
N VAL A 191 21.12 -12.73 6.12
CA VAL A 191 20.35 -12.80 4.85
C VAL A 191 20.64 -14.11 4.12
N ASN A 192 21.92 -14.53 4.04
CA ASN A 192 22.27 -15.80 3.40
C ASN A 192 21.63 -16.99 4.13
N LYS A 193 21.56 -16.99 5.46
CA LYS A 193 20.87 -18.06 6.22
C LYS A 193 19.40 -18.21 5.83
N ILE A 194 18.70 -17.10 5.51
CA ILE A 194 17.34 -17.15 4.98
C ILE A 194 17.34 -17.69 3.55
N LEU A 195 18.28 -17.24 2.70
CA LEU A 195 18.37 -17.63 1.30
C LEU A 195 18.75 -19.11 1.12
N ASP A 196 19.45 -19.72 2.07
CA ASP A 196 19.76 -21.16 2.05
C ASP A 196 18.48 -22.04 2.06
N PHE A 197 17.36 -21.52 2.56
CA PHE A 197 16.05 -22.16 2.57
C PHE A 197 15.11 -21.62 1.47
N TRP A 198 15.61 -20.75 0.59
CA TRP A 198 14.76 -20.21 -0.48
C TRP A 198 14.38 -21.30 -1.48
N PRO A 199 13.12 -21.30 -1.99
CA PRO A 199 12.69 -22.33 -2.92
C PRO A 199 13.51 -22.32 -4.22
N THR A 200 13.94 -23.50 -4.65
CA THR A 200 14.67 -23.73 -5.89
C THR A 200 13.98 -24.84 -6.71
N PRO A 201 13.58 -24.60 -7.98
CA PRO A 201 13.67 -23.31 -8.68
C PRO A 201 12.85 -22.22 -8.00
N PRO A 202 13.14 -20.95 -8.27
CA PRO A 202 12.31 -19.84 -7.77
C PRO A 202 10.85 -20.09 -8.13
N LEU A 203 9.94 -19.71 -7.25
CA LEU A 203 8.49 -19.89 -7.48
C LEU A 203 8.04 -19.24 -8.80
N HIS A 204 8.74 -18.22 -9.26
CA HIS A 204 8.50 -17.55 -10.54
C HIS A 204 9.79 -16.90 -11.08
N ASP A 205 9.92 -16.91 -12.41
CA ASP A 205 10.99 -16.21 -13.14
C ASP A 205 10.74 -14.71 -13.29
N SER A 206 9.56 -14.24 -12.88
CA SER A 206 9.18 -12.84 -13.02
C SER A 206 9.67 -12.00 -11.84
N THR A 207 10.14 -10.82 -12.14
CA THR A 207 10.44 -9.79 -11.14
C THR A 207 9.17 -9.36 -10.43
N LEU A 208 9.11 -9.57 -9.13
CA LEU A 208 7.99 -9.13 -8.31
C LEU A 208 8.11 -7.62 -8.03
N ILE A 209 7.04 -6.90 -8.29
CA ILE A 209 6.94 -5.46 -8.07
C ILE A 209 5.91 -5.19 -6.99
N VAL A 210 6.30 -4.48 -5.93
CA VAL A 210 5.40 -4.12 -4.83
C VAL A 210 4.96 -2.67 -4.98
N PRO A 211 3.68 -2.42 -5.29
CA PRO A 211 3.15 -1.06 -5.32
C PRO A 211 3.00 -0.49 -3.88
N PRO A 212 2.79 0.83 -3.71
CA PRO A 212 2.58 1.83 -4.76
C PRO A 212 3.86 2.40 -5.37
N ARG A 213 5.02 2.27 -4.73
CA ARG A 213 6.32 2.77 -5.27
C ARG A 213 6.93 1.85 -6.31
N ASN A 214 6.33 0.71 -6.56
CA ASN A 214 6.79 -0.27 -7.54
C ASN A 214 8.22 -0.76 -7.29
N GLY A 215 8.59 -0.91 -6.01
CA GLY A 215 9.88 -1.43 -5.62
C GLY A 215 10.06 -2.89 -5.99
N LEU A 216 11.30 -3.26 -6.28
CA LEU A 216 11.68 -4.59 -6.74
C LEU A 216 11.82 -5.57 -5.57
N ALA A 217 10.96 -6.57 -5.48
CA ALA A 217 11.02 -7.61 -4.45
C ALA A 217 11.87 -8.80 -4.93
N THR A 218 13.19 -8.65 -4.82
CA THR A 218 14.11 -9.78 -5.06
C THR A 218 14.18 -10.72 -3.86
N PRO A 219 14.57 -11.97 -4.02
CA PRO A 219 14.79 -12.89 -2.89
C PRO A 219 15.65 -12.30 -1.78
N ALA A 220 16.74 -11.62 -2.12
CA ALA A 220 17.63 -10.98 -1.15
C ALA A 220 16.97 -9.86 -0.37
N VAL A 221 16.14 -9.04 -1.02
CA VAL A 221 15.42 -7.94 -0.38
C VAL A 221 14.31 -8.46 0.54
N ILE A 222 13.58 -9.50 0.12
CA ILE A 222 12.56 -10.15 0.97
C ILE A 222 13.26 -10.80 2.18
N ALA A 223 14.37 -11.51 1.96
CA ALA A 223 15.16 -12.13 3.03
C ALA A 223 15.71 -11.08 4.02
N ALA A 224 16.12 -9.91 3.56
CA ALA A 224 16.54 -8.82 4.43
C ALA A 224 15.40 -8.38 5.38
N ASN A 225 14.18 -8.17 4.84
CA ASN A 225 13.00 -7.88 5.65
C ASN A 225 12.63 -9.02 6.60
N ALA A 226 12.83 -10.27 6.20
CA ALA A 226 12.62 -11.44 7.05
C ALA A 226 13.61 -11.48 8.23
N VAL A 227 14.88 -11.19 7.99
CA VAL A 227 15.89 -11.04 9.08
C VAL A 227 15.45 -9.96 10.06
N MET A 228 15.00 -8.81 9.58
CA MET A 228 14.58 -7.69 10.43
C MET A 228 13.47 -8.08 11.42
N THR A 229 12.63 -9.04 11.08
CA THR A 229 11.57 -9.55 11.97
C THR A 229 11.99 -10.70 12.87
N GLY A 230 13.21 -11.20 12.75
CA GLY A 230 13.68 -12.41 13.42
C GLY A 230 13.01 -13.69 12.89
N MET A 231 12.61 -13.69 11.62
CA MET A 231 11.96 -14.86 11.02
C MET A 231 12.90 -16.08 10.98
N PRO A 232 12.46 -17.27 11.44
CA PRO A 232 13.24 -18.48 11.32
C PRO A 232 13.49 -18.86 9.86
N PRO A 233 14.72 -19.27 9.49
CA PRO A 233 15.07 -19.54 8.10
C PRO A 233 14.20 -20.63 7.43
N ASN A 234 13.80 -21.66 8.16
CA ASN A 234 13.00 -22.77 7.62
C ASN A 234 11.62 -22.34 7.08
N ILE A 235 11.13 -21.14 7.42
CA ILE A 235 9.87 -20.63 6.86
C ILE A 235 10.07 -19.64 5.69
N ALA A 236 11.29 -19.51 5.16
CA ALA A 236 11.57 -18.70 3.98
C ALA A 236 10.70 -19.05 2.74
N PRO A 237 10.35 -20.32 2.48
CA PRO A 237 9.45 -20.65 1.37
C PRO A 237 8.08 -19.98 1.49
N TYR A 238 7.56 -19.84 2.72
CA TYR A 238 6.29 -19.15 2.96
C TYR A 238 6.41 -17.63 2.72
N ALA A 239 7.54 -17.03 3.09
CA ALA A 239 7.79 -15.61 2.80
C ALA A 239 7.86 -15.34 1.28
N ALA A 240 8.49 -16.24 0.53
CA ALA A 240 8.50 -16.20 -0.93
C ALA A 240 7.08 -16.28 -1.50
N ALA A 241 6.29 -17.28 -1.08
CA ALA A 241 4.92 -17.50 -1.54
C ALA A 241 3.99 -16.33 -1.19
N VAL A 242 4.07 -15.81 0.03
CA VAL A 242 3.27 -14.66 0.51
C VAL A 242 3.58 -13.41 -0.29
N THR A 243 4.85 -13.12 -0.56
CA THR A 243 5.22 -11.94 -1.34
C THR A 243 4.77 -12.09 -2.79
N HIS A 244 4.83 -13.30 -3.35
CA HIS A 244 4.27 -13.57 -4.67
C HIS A 244 2.77 -13.30 -4.71
N ALA A 245 2.00 -13.87 -3.77
CA ALA A 245 0.56 -13.64 -3.67
C ALA A 245 0.21 -12.17 -3.44
N LEU A 246 1.04 -11.41 -2.70
CA LEU A 246 0.88 -9.97 -2.53
C LEU A 246 0.96 -9.22 -3.87
N CYS A 247 1.87 -9.64 -4.75
CA CYS A 247 2.11 -9.00 -6.04
C CYS A 247 1.14 -9.45 -7.14
N ASP A 248 0.23 -10.40 -6.85
CA ASP A 248 -0.81 -10.79 -7.81
C ASP A 248 -1.74 -9.61 -8.11
N PRO A 249 -1.96 -9.26 -9.39
CA PRO A 249 -2.81 -8.14 -9.77
C PRO A 249 -4.25 -8.22 -9.21
N ASN A 250 -4.77 -9.44 -8.99
CA ASN A 250 -6.10 -9.65 -8.43
C ASN A 250 -6.19 -9.30 -6.95
N PHE A 251 -5.08 -9.33 -6.22
CA PHE A 251 -5.05 -8.94 -4.80
C PHE A 251 -5.18 -7.43 -4.60
N GLN A 252 -4.85 -6.63 -5.62
CA GLN A 252 -5.02 -5.18 -5.60
C GLN A 252 -4.29 -4.47 -4.44
N VAL A 253 -3.07 -4.89 -4.14
CA VAL A 253 -2.28 -4.34 -3.03
C VAL A 253 -2.11 -2.83 -3.10
N PHE A 254 -2.07 -2.24 -4.29
CA PHE A 254 -2.03 -0.79 -4.47
C PHE A 254 -3.22 -0.13 -3.75
N ASN A 255 -4.45 -0.54 -4.06
CA ASN A 255 -5.66 0.01 -3.45
C ASN A 255 -5.71 -0.23 -1.94
N LEU A 256 -5.24 -1.40 -1.52
CA LEU A 256 -5.20 -1.78 -0.11
C LEU A 256 -4.23 -0.89 0.70
N GLN A 257 -3.10 -0.49 0.12
CA GLN A 257 -2.13 0.36 0.81
C GLN A 257 -2.46 1.86 0.76
N THR A 258 -3.30 2.29 -0.19
CA THR A 258 -3.58 3.72 -0.42
C THR A 258 -4.95 4.17 0.04
N THR A 259 -5.69 3.32 0.76
CA THR A 259 -7.02 3.64 1.29
C THR A 259 -6.96 4.24 2.70
N THR A 260 -7.92 5.08 3.02
CA THR A 260 -8.13 5.59 4.40
C THR A 260 -8.71 4.55 5.34
N ASN A 261 -9.20 3.42 4.81
CA ASN A 261 -9.68 2.30 5.61
C ASN A 261 -8.52 1.57 6.30
N PRO A 262 -8.75 0.94 7.46
CA PRO A 262 -7.71 0.20 8.18
C PRO A 262 -7.43 -1.18 7.58
N VAL A 263 -7.78 -1.41 6.31
CA VAL A 263 -7.61 -2.71 5.65
C VAL A 263 -6.14 -3.12 5.59
N THR A 264 -5.90 -4.41 5.81
CA THR A 264 -4.55 -4.98 5.78
C THR A 264 -4.62 -6.45 5.36
N PRO A 265 -3.56 -7.03 4.73
CA PRO A 265 -3.53 -8.45 4.45
C PRO A 265 -3.49 -9.29 5.72
N VAL A 266 -4.32 -10.32 5.80
CA VAL A 266 -4.13 -11.47 6.68
C VAL A 266 -3.57 -12.63 5.87
N ILE A 267 -2.63 -13.35 6.45
CA ILE A 267 -2.03 -14.56 5.88
C ILE A 267 -2.68 -15.77 6.56
N VAL A 268 -3.28 -16.64 5.78
CA VAL A 268 -3.73 -17.94 6.21
C VAL A 268 -2.76 -18.98 5.64
N VAL A 269 -2.07 -19.71 6.53
CA VAL A 269 -1.13 -20.79 6.16
C VAL A 269 -1.88 -22.11 6.28
N GLY A 270 -1.91 -22.90 5.20
CA GLY A 270 -2.53 -24.20 5.17
C GLY A 270 -1.59 -25.29 4.60
N GLY A 271 -1.85 -26.54 4.92
CA GLY A 271 -1.15 -27.67 4.36
C GLY A 271 -0.52 -28.61 5.39
N PRO A 272 -0.04 -29.77 4.91
CA PRO A 272 0.41 -30.86 5.75
C PRO A 272 1.66 -30.58 6.58
N SER A 273 2.50 -29.60 6.15
CA SER A 273 3.73 -29.26 6.88
C SER A 273 3.57 -28.15 7.89
N THR A 274 2.37 -27.58 8.04
CA THR A 274 2.12 -26.39 8.85
C THR A 274 2.50 -26.57 10.32
N GLU A 275 2.05 -27.67 10.94
CA GLU A 275 2.39 -27.99 12.34
C GLU A 275 3.88 -28.38 12.48
N LYS A 276 4.43 -29.16 11.55
CA LYS A 276 5.85 -29.54 11.55
C LYS A 276 6.76 -28.31 11.45
N ASN A 277 6.36 -27.31 10.68
CA ASN A 277 7.06 -26.05 10.56
C ASN A 277 6.80 -25.06 11.73
N GLY A 278 6.05 -25.48 12.74
CA GLY A 278 5.87 -24.75 13.99
C GLY A 278 4.88 -23.59 13.92
N PHE A 279 3.97 -23.56 12.95
CA PHE A 279 2.88 -22.59 12.91
C PHE A 279 1.80 -22.94 13.92
N ASN A 280 1.22 -21.93 14.56
CA ASN A 280 0.09 -22.10 15.46
C ASN A 280 -1.24 -21.99 14.69
N ASN A 281 -2.02 -23.06 14.74
CA ASN A 281 -3.37 -23.19 14.17
C ASN A 281 -4.45 -23.41 15.27
N LYS A 282 -4.11 -23.18 16.54
CA LYS A 282 -4.97 -23.46 17.70
C LYS A 282 -5.24 -22.18 18.49
N SER A 283 -5.56 -22.36 19.76
CA SER A 283 -5.81 -21.22 20.67
C SER A 283 -4.68 -20.20 20.61
N GLY A 284 -5.03 -18.93 20.52
CA GLY A 284 -4.06 -17.84 20.46
C GLY A 284 -3.34 -17.70 19.12
N ALA A 285 -3.82 -18.31 18.04
CA ALA A 285 -3.16 -18.28 16.72
C ALA A 285 -2.90 -16.87 16.18
N LEU A 286 -3.77 -15.91 16.50
CA LEU A 286 -3.59 -14.48 16.18
C LEU A 286 -3.01 -13.66 17.34
N GLY A 287 -2.65 -14.32 18.44
CA GLY A 287 -2.04 -13.69 19.61
C GLY A 287 -0.51 -13.79 19.62
N GLY A 288 0.07 -13.30 20.72
CA GLY A 288 1.51 -13.43 20.94
C GLY A 288 1.92 -14.86 21.28
N GLY A 289 3.22 -15.16 21.17
CA GLY A 289 3.84 -16.42 21.61
C GLY A 289 4.27 -17.38 20.50
N ASN A 290 3.79 -17.21 19.27
CA ASN A 290 4.30 -18.01 18.15
C ASN A 290 5.15 -17.16 17.20
N VAL A 291 6.45 -17.47 17.15
CA VAL A 291 7.41 -16.70 16.36
C VAL A 291 7.14 -16.80 14.86
N ASN A 292 6.66 -17.95 14.37
CA ASN A 292 6.48 -18.17 12.93
C ASN A 292 5.27 -17.38 12.40
N ASN A 293 4.14 -17.44 13.11
CA ASN A 293 2.98 -16.63 12.76
C ASN A 293 3.33 -15.14 12.82
N ALA A 294 3.94 -14.69 13.93
CA ALA A 294 4.26 -13.29 14.13
C ALA A 294 5.27 -12.77 13.12
N SER A 295 6.38 -13.49 12.90
CA SER A 295 7.46 -13.00 12.02
C SER A 295 7.09 -13.08 10.55
N LEU A 296 6.36 -14.12 10.08
CA LEU A 296 5.89 -14.18 8.71
C LEU A 296 4.92 -13.02 8.38
N GLY A 297 3.95 -12.79 9.26
CA GLY A 297 3.03 -11.66 9.12
C GLY A 297 3.76 -10.33 9.08
N ARG A 298 4.71 -10.10 10.01
CA ARG A 298 5.50 -8.88 10.08
C ARG A 298 6.44 -8.72 8.89
N THR A 299 7.04 -9.81 8.39
CA THR A 299 7.87 -9.78 7.17
C THR A 299 7.10 -9.22 5.99
N LEU A 300 5.85 -9.70 5.76
CA LEU A 300 5.01 -9.16 4.71
C LEU A 300 4.77 -7.66 4.87
N LYS A 301 4.48 -7.19 6.11
CA LYS A 301 4.24 -5.75 6.38
C LYS A 301 5.49 -4.92 6.14
N LEU A 302 6.67 -5.40 6.55
CA LEU A 302 7.93 -4.72 6.24
C LEU A 302 8.23 -4.72 4.73
N CYS A 303 7.92 -5.78 3.99
CA CYS A 303 8.02 -5.77 2.52
C CYS A 303 7.09 -4.72 1.91
N MET A 304 5.84 -4.62 2.36
CA MET A 304 4.90 -3.58 1.93
C MET A 304 5.43 -2.17 2.22
N ARG A 305 6.03 -1.96 3.40
CA ARG A 305 6.63 -0.69 3.82
C ARG A 305 7.92 -0.38 3.06
N ASN A 306 8.89 -1.27 3.11
CA ASN A 306 10.26 -0.99 2.66
C ASN A 306 10.45 -1.17 1.15
N ILE A 307 9.68 -2.03 0.52
CA ILE A 307 9.70 -2.26 -0.93
C ILE A 307 8.60 -1.46 -1.61
N GLY A 308 7.37 -1.57 -1.10
CA GLY A 308 6.20 -0.88 -1.64
C GLY A 308 6.12 0.59 -1.26
N GLY A 309 6.83 1.02 -0.22
CA GLY A 309 6.84 2.40 0.26
C GLY A 309 5.59 2.80 1.04
N ALA A 310 4.80 1.84 1.51
CA ALA A 310 3.60 2.10 2.29
C ALA A 310 3.93 2.41 3.75
N SER A 311 4.06 3.68 4.07
CA SER A 311 4.19 4.14 5.44
C SER A 311 3.37 5.40 5.69
N ALA A 312 2.92 5.57 6.92
CA ALA A 312 2.16 6.75 7.32
C ALA A 312 3.01 8.03 7.20
N GLU A 313 4.30 7.94 7.51
CA GLU A 313 5.24 9.06 7.45
C GLU A 313 5.51 9.52 6.01
N SER A 314 5.42 8.61 5.05
CA SER A 314 5.54 8.95 3.62
C SER A 314 4.22 9.47 3.02
N GLY A 315 3.12 9.45 3.78
CA GLY A 315 1.78 9.79 3.29
C GLY A 315 1.19 8.77 2.33
N VAL A 316 1.78 7.58 2.24
CA VAL A 316 1.34 6.52 1.32
C VAL A 316 0.34 5.56 1.98
N ASP A 317 0.46 5.33 3.30
CA ASP A 317 -0.55 4.59 4.09
C ASP A 317 -1.41 5.60 4.86
N PRO A 318 -2.49 6.12 4.25
CA PRO A 318 -3.32 7.17 4.84
C PRO A 318 -4.42 6.62 5.77
N ALA A 319 -4.32 5.37 6.19
CA ALA A 319 -5.32 4.75 7.07
C ALA A 319 -5.56 5.60 8.31
N THR A 320 -6.79 6.07 8.50
CA THR A 320 -7.16 7.12 9.47
C THR A 320 -6.75 6.76 10.91
N ILE A 321 -6.97 5.50 11.31
CA ILE A 321 -6.58 5.01 12.64
C ILE A 321 -5.64 3.80 12.53
N GLY A 322 -5.64 3.11 11.39
CA GLY A 322 -4.96 1.84 11.24
C GLY A 322 -5.62 0.71 12.05
N GLN A 323 -4.88 -0.35 12.30
CA GLN A 323 -5.27 -1.47 13.16
C GLN A 323 -4.03 -2.28 13.58
N PRO A 324 -4.07 -3.05 14.68
CA PRO A 324 -2.93 -3.87 15.13
C PRO A 324 -2.44 -4.89 14.09
N GLY A 325 -3.32 -5.38 13.21
CA GLY A 325 -2.96 -6.28 12.10
C GLY A 325 -2.00 -5.64 11.07
N LYS A 326 -1.79 -4.32 11.11
CA LYS A 326 -0.77 -3.65 10.29
C LYS A 326 0.67 -3.92 10.76
N TYR A 327 0.88 -4.40 11.99
CA TYR A 327 2.18 -4.89 12.44
C TYR A 327 2.43 -6.33 12.00
N THR A 328 1.45 -7.21 12.27
CA THR A 328 1.49 -8.63 11.89
C THR A 328 0.09 -9.19 11.86
N PHE A 329 -0.23 -10.04 10.88
CA PHE A 329 -1.52 -10.68 10.78
C PHE A 329 -1.37 -12.00 10.03
N CYS A 330 -1.08 -13.07 10.77
CA CYS A 330 -0.82 -14.38 10.19
C CYS A 330 -1.24 -15.46 11.19
N PHE A 331 -1.89 -16.51 10.69
CA PHE A 331 -2.20 -17.72 11.43
C PHE A 331 -2.25 -18.93 10.51
N ALA A 332 -2.18 -20.13 11.09
CA ALA A 332 -2.38 -21.34 10.32
C ALA A 332 -3.81 -21.85 10.46
N GLU A 333 -4.35 -22.42 9.39
CA GLU A 333 -5.65 -23.06 9.38
C GLU A 333 -5.57 -24.42 10.12
N LEU A 334 -6.56 -24.71 10.95
CA LEU A 334 -6.72 -26.01 11.59
C LEU A 334 -7.45 -26.96 10.64
N GLU A 335 -6.69 -27.63 9.78
CA GLU A 335 -7.22 -28.56 8.80
C GLU A 335 -7.59 -29.93 9.41
N GLY A 336 -8.55 -30.62 8.80
CA GLY A 336 -8.87 -32.01 9.12
C GLY A 336 -9.66 -32.24 10.40
N VAL A 337 -9.97 -31.23 11.19
CA VAL A 337 -10.73 -31.34 12.44
C VAL A 337 -12.24 -31.20 12.22
N VAL A 338 -12.63 -30.50 11.17
CA VAL A 338 -14.01 -30.30 10.76
C VAL A 338 -14.26 -30.91 9.39
N HIS A 339 -15.52 -31.23 9.10
CA HIS A 339 -15.89 -31.81 7.78
C HIS A 339 -15.84 -30.78 6.63
N TRP A 340 -15.26 -29.60 6.85
CA TRP A 340 -15.12 -28.58 5.83
C TRP A 340 -13.81 -28.77 5.06
N PRO A 341 -13.83 -28.58 3.71
CA PRO A 341 -12.61 -28.62 2.95
C PRO A 341 -11.70 -27.45 3.35
N PRO A 342 -10.38 -27.66 3.41
CA PRO A 342 -9.42 -26.60 3.70
C PRO A 342 -9.56 -25.42 2.76
N LEU A 343 -9.31 -24.19 3.23
CA LEU A 343 -9.39 -22.97 2.44
C LEU A 343 -8.55 -23.09 1.15
N ARG A 344 -7.33 -23.61 1.24
CA ARG A 344 -6.44 -23.82 0.10
C ARG A 344 -7.00 -24.74 -1.00
N SER A 345 -7.96 -25.60 -0.70
CA SER A 345 -8.61 -26.49 -1.67
C SER A 345 -9.81 -25.83 -2.37
N GLN A 346 -10.26 -24.68 -1.90
CA GLN A 346 -11.43 -23.97 -2.42
C GLN A 346 -11.07 -22.87 -3.43
N THR A 347 -9.78 -22.63 -3.66
CA THR A 347 -9.30 -21.64 -4.63
C THR A 347 -9.26 -22.24 -6.05
N LYS A 348 -9.33 -21.39 -7.08
CA LYS A 348 -9.26 -21.81 -8.48
C LYS A 348 -7.95 -22.56 -8.82
N ASP A 349 -6.90 -22.21 -8.12
CA ASP A 349 -5.56 -22.79 -8.26
C ASP A 349 -5.30 -23.86 -7.18
N ALA A 350 -6.34 -24.59 -6.78
CA ALA A 350 -6.29 -25.59 -5.72
C ALA A 350 -5.11 -26.54 -5.88
N LEU A 351 -4.11 -26.36 -5.05
CA LEU A 351 -2.99 -27.28 -4.95
C LEU A 351 -3.47 -28.60 -4.32
N GLY A 352 -2.95 -29.72 -4.80
CA GLY A 352 -3.28 -31.03 -4.27
C GLY A 352 -3.03 -31.15 -2.76
N ALA A 353 -3.64 -32.16 -2.12
CA ALA A 353 -3.63 -32.34 -0.66
C ALA A 353 -2.22 -32.36 -0.02
N ASN A 354 -1.19 -32.65 -0.79
CA ASN A 354 0.19 -32.80 -0.33
C ASN A 354 1.03 -31.50 -0.39
N HIS A 355 0.43 -30.37 -0.74
CA HIS A 355 1.15 -29.10 -0.86
C HIS A 355 0.73 -28.13 0.25
N ASP A 356 1.70 -27.44 0.81
CA ASP A 356 1.44 -26.28 1.63
C ASP A 356 1.02 -25.08 0.75
N ALA A 357 0.22 -24.19 1.31
CA ALA A 357 -0.23 -22.99 0.61
C ALA A 357 -0.34 -21.81 1.56
N VAL A 358 -0.28 -20.61 1.01
CA VAL A 358 -0.63 -19.36 1.68
C VAL A 358 -1.80 -18.72 0.95
N THR A 359 -2.75 -18.21 1.72
CA THR A 359 -3.87 -17.42 1.20
C THR A 359 -3.80 -16.03 1.78
N LEU A 360 -3.89 -15.01 0.93
CA LEU A 360 -3.98 -13.61 1.37
C LEU A 360 -5.42 -13.11 1.24
N ILE A 361 -5.90 -12.46 2.31
CA ILE A 361 -7.22 -11.85 2.36
C ILE A 361 -7.08 -10.44 2.92
N GLY A 362 -7.66 -9.44 2.23
CA GLY A 362 -7.75 -8.08 2.75
C GLY A 362 -8.84 -7.98 3.83
N VAL A 363 -8.47 -7.59 5.05
CA VAL A 363 -9.39 -7.52 6.18
C VAL A 363 -9.27 -6.19 6.92
N THR A 364 -10.37 -5.71 7.49
CA THR A 364 -10.41 -4.47 8.29
C THR A 364 -10.24 -4.72 9.79
N GLY A 365 -10.26 -5.97 10.22
CA GLY A 365 -10.10 -6.36 11.62
C GLY A 365 -10.64 -7.76 11.90
N THR A 366 -10.70 -8.10 13.19
CA THR A 366 -11.32 -9.32 13.71
C THR A 366 -12.50 -8.95 14.60
N ALA A 367 -13.54 -9.77 14.57
CA ALA A 367 -14.66 -9.66 15.48
C ALA A 367 -14.89 -11.01 16.19
N ASN A 368 -15.04 -10.96 17.50
CA ASN A 368 -15.49 -12.12 18.28
C ASN A 368 -16.99 -11.99 18.52
N MET A 369 -17.77 -12.87 17.92
CA MET A 369 -19.22 -12.89 18.05
C MET A 369 -19.64 -14.06 18.92
N ILE A 370 -20.27 -13.76 20.06
CA ILE A 370 -20.90 -14.77 20.91
C ILE A 370 -22.36 -14.93 20.48
N ILE A 371 -22.60 -15.96 19.68
CA ILE A 371 -23.92 -16.21 19.07
C ILE A 371 -24.59 -17.40 19.77
N LYS A 372 -25.81 -17.19 20.26
CA LYS A 372 -26.69 -18.25 20.78
C LYS A 372 -27.66 -18.62 19.68
N ALA A 373 -27.25 -19.45 18.74
CA ALA A 373 -28.09 -19.97 17.68
C ALA A 373 -28.52 -21.41 18.00
N THR A 374 -29.75 -21.73 17.66
CA THR A 374 -30.33 -23.10 17.84
C THR A 374 -30.33 -23.87 16.52
N SER A 375 -30.04 -23.21 15.41
CA SER A 375 -29.97 -23.80 14.09
C SER A 375 -28.85 -23.17 13.24
N ALA A 376 -28.39 -23.88 12.20
CA ALA A 376 -27.42 -23.35 11.24
C ALA A 376 -27.95 -22.12 10.51
N GLN A 377 -29.22 -22.10 10.18
CA GLN A 377 -29.89 -20.97 9.51
C GLN A 377 -29.82 -19.71 10.38
N GLU A 378 -30.19 -19.80 11.65
CA GLU A 378 -30.15 -18.71 12.62
C GLU A 378 -28.72 -18.20 12.83
N LEU A 379 -27.73 -19.11 12.88
CA LEU A 379 -26.32 -18.74 12.97
C LEU A 379 -25.87 -17.90 11.76
N ILE A 380 -26.19 -18.34 10.55
CA ILE A 380 -25.83 -17.63 9.31
C ILE A 380 -26.49 -16.25 9.25
N GLU A 381 -27.79 -16.17 9.62
CA GLU A 381 -28.51 -14.89 9.64
C GLU A 381 -27.94 -13.90 10.66
N MET A 382 -27.42 -14.39 11.78
CA MET A 382 -26.77 -13.56 12.81
C MET A 382 -25.38 -13.08 12.36
N ILE A 383 -24.63 -13.90 11.61
CA ILE A 383 -23.33 -13.53 11.05
C ILE A 383 -23.48 -12.51 9.90
N ALA A 384 -24.58 -12.61 9.14
CA ALA A 384 -24.82 -11.75 7.97
C ALA A 384 -25.33 -10.34 8.31
N LYS A 385 -25.72 -10.10 9.57
CA LYS A 385 -26.16 -8.78 10.10
C LYS A 385 -24.99 -7.94 10.58
#